data_8c7475ff1bba288797fcb65b873fc021
#
_entry.id   8c7475ff1bba288797fcb65b873fc021
#
_cell.length_a   1.000
_cell.length_b   1.000
_cell.length_c   1.000
_cell.angle_alpha   90.00
_cell.angle_beta   90.00
_cell.angle_gamma   90.00
#
_symmetry.space_group_name_H-M   'P 1'
#
loop_
_entity.id
_entity.type
_entity.pdbx_description
1 polymer ?
#
loop_
_entity_poly.entity_id
_entity_poly.type
_entity_poly.pdbx_seq_one_letter_code
_entity_poly.pdbx_strand_id
1 'polypeptide(L)'
;VVGRIFAILICIVCFFSLHAVADNSRSTSDANLLVLSLKNGDVIIRLHSDLAPKHVAQIKKLTEEGAYNNVVFHRVIPGFMAQTGDVKFGKKDSANFDLKRVGMGNSNYPNLPAEFSKRLFKRGTVGMARSEDPDSANSQFFICFDDSPFLNGQYTVIGEVIKGMDVVDKIKKGTISNNGSVNNPDVINTATLQVER
;
A
#
# COMPACT_ATOMS: atom_id res chain seq x y z
N VAL A 1 3.30 73.86 -48.93
CA VAL A 1 4.14 72.69 -49.13
C VAL A 1 3.82 71.71 -47.99
N VAL A 2 3.23 70.58 -48.37
CA VAL A 2 2.61 69.62 -47.45
C VAL A 2 3.67 68.51 -47.17
N GLY A 3 4.07 68.34 -45.89
CA GLY A 3 4.95 67.27 -45.44
C GLY A 3 4.11 66.10 -44.90
N ARG A 4 4.18 64.95 -45.56
CA ARG A 4 3.57 63.70 -45.14
C ARG A 4 4.44 63.01 -44.12
N ILE A 5 3.93 62.84 -42.92
CA ILE A 5 4.54 62.01 -41.88
C ILE A 5 4.04 60.57 -42.07
N PHE A 6 4.93 59.65 -42.37
CA PHE A 6 4.67 58.21 -42.40
C PHE A 6 4.81 57.68 -40.98
N ALA A 7 3.71 57.24 -40.39
CA ALA A 7 3.74 56.48 -39.14
C ALA A 7 3.97 54.99 -39.44
N ILE A 8 5.10 54.47 -39.04
CA ILE A 8 5.41 53.04 -39.13
C ILE A 8 4.79 52.37 -37.89
N LEU A 9 3.75 51.55 -38.10
CA LEU A 9 3.14 50.73 -37.09
C LEU A 9 3.93 49.46 -36.96
N ILE A 10 4.75 49.33 -35.88
CA ILE A 10 5.46 48.10 -35.54
C ILE A 10 4.49 47.17 -34.84
N CYS A 11 4.05 46.11 -35.53
CA CYS A 11 3.25 45.05 -35.00
C CYS A 11 4.19 44.10 -34.25
N ILE A 12 4.23 44.20 -32.89
CA ILE A 12 4.94 43.22 -32.04
C ILE A 12 4.05 41.99 -31.93
N VAL A 13 4.36 40.96 -32.68
CA VAL A 13 3.76 39.64 -32.57
C VAL A 13 4.39 38.95 -31.36
N CYS A 14 3.74 38.99 -30.19
CA CYS A 14 4.09 38.18 -29.04
C CYS A 14 3.79 36.70 -29.34
N PHE A 15 4.81 35.92 -29.69
CA PHE A 15 4.74 34.47 -29.68
C PHE A 15 4.62 34.00 -28.22
N PHE A 16 3.41 33.75 -27.77
CA PHE A 16 3.18 32.93 -26.57
C PHE A 16 3.50 31.48 -26.91
N SER A 17 4.73 31.05 -26.60
CA SER A 17 5.06 29.62 -26.59
C SER A 17 4.21 28.95 -25.49
N LEU A 18 3.12 28.30 -25.88
CA LEU A 18 2.41 27.37 -25.03
C LEU A 18 3.33 26.18 -24.78
N HIS A 19 4.04 26.20 -23.66
CA HIS A 19 4.66 24.99 -23.15
C HIS A 19 3.53 24.08 -22.68
N ALA A 20 3.20 23.09 -23.48
CA ALA A 20 2.37 21.98 -23.05
C ALA A 20 3.11 21.27 -21.90
N VAL A 21 2.74 21.57 -20.67
CA VAL A 21 3.07 20.72 -19.52
C VAL A 21 2.38 19.41 -19.80
N ALA A 22 3.15 18.40 -20.20
CA ALA A 22 2.63 17.04 -20.31
C ALA A 22 2.06 16.67 -18.94
N ASP A 23 0.73 16.61 -18.89
CA ASP A 23 -0.02 16.16 -17.73
C ASP A 23 0.35 14.70 -17.47
N ASN A 24 1.27 14.50 -16.52
CA ASN A 24 1.72 13.17 -16.09
C ASN A 24 0.72 12.55 -15.09
N SER A 25 -0.55 12.94 -15.15
CA SER A 25 -1.64 12.30 -14.43
C SER A 25 -2.01 10.97 -15.12
N ARG A 26 -1.08 10.01 -15.18
CA ARG A 26 -1.50 8.61 -15.30
C ARG A 26 -2.34 8.31 -14.08
N SER A 27 -3.64 8.09 -14.32
CA SER A 27 -4.63 7.85 -13.29
C SER A 27 -4.11 6.79 -12.30
N THR A 28 -4.11 7.11 -11.01
CA THR A 28 -3.78 6.16 -9.93
C THR A 28 -4.73 4.94 -9.95
N SER A 29 -5.88 5.05 -10.64
CA SER A 29 -6.79 3.93 -10.90
C SER A 29 -6.09 2.78 -11.64
N ASP A 30 -5.12 3.06 -12.52
CA ASP A 30 -4.41 2.06 -13.31
C ASP A 30 -3.20 1.47 -12.58
N ALA A 31 -2.80 2.07 -11.46
CA ALA A 31 -1.71 1.55 -10.65
C ALA A 31 -2.12 0.25 -9.99
N ASN A 32 -1.40 -0.83 -10.29
CA ASN A 32 -1.66 -2.17 -9.74
C ASN A 32 -0.48 -2.74 -8.93
N LEU A 33 0.58 -1.96 -8.75
CA LEU A 33 1.72 -2.32 -7.92
C LEU A 33 1.75 -1.47 -6.66
N LEU A 34 1.77 -2.14 -5.49
CA LEU A 34 2.06 -1.54 -4.20
C LEU A 34 3.54 -1.79 -3.89
N VAL A 35 4.31 -0.72 -3.73
CA VAL A 35 5.73 -0.78 -3.35
C VAL A 35 5.86 -0.39 -1.90
N LEU A 36 6.37 -1.31 -1.08
CA LEU A 36 6.72 -1.08 0.32
C LEU A 36 8.23 -0.94 0.43
N SER A 37 8.73 0.25 0.78
CA SER A 37 10.15 0.47 1.04
C SER A 37 10.46 0.13 2.49
N LEU A 38 11.31 -0.87 2.71
CA LEU A 38 11.76 -1.34 4.02
C LEU A 38 13.25 -1.05 4.20
N LYS A 39 13.79 -1.22 5.41
CA LYS A 39 15.22 -1.02 5.69
C LYS A 39 16.17 -1.88 4.85
N ASN A 40 15.70 -3.06 4.40
CA ASN A 40 16.51 -4.03 3.66
C ASN A 40 16.23 -4.03 2.15
N GLY A 41 15.41 -3.10 1.65
CA GLY A 41 15.05 -2.96 0.24
C GLY A 41 13.54 -2.85 0.02
N ASP A 42 13.14 -2.91 -1.24
CA ASP A 42 11.74 -2.77 -1.62
C ASP A 42 11.06 -4.12 -1.79
N VAL A 43 9.81 -4.18 -1.36
CA VAL A 43 8.87 -5.29 -1.62
C VAL A 43 7.82 -4.78 -2.60
N ILE A 44 7.70 -5.44 -3.76
CA ILE A 44 6.72 -5.07 -4.79
C ILE A 44 5.61 -6.11 -4.79
N ILE A 45 4.40 -5.65 -4.55
CA ILE A 45 3.17 -6.45 -4.49
C ILE A 45 2.30 -6.09 -5.69
N ARG A 46 1.96 -7.07 -6.53
CA ARG A 46 0.91 -6.94 -7.53
C ARG A 46 -0.44 -7.08 -6.85
N LEU A 47 -1.29 -6.05 -6.97
CA LEU A 47 -2.64 -6.03 -6.40
C LEU A 47 -3.63 -6.70 -7.37
N HIS A 48 -4.53 -7.51 -6.84
CA HIS A 48 -5.54 -8.27 -7.58
C HIS A 48 -6.94 -7.64 -7.45
N SER A 49 -7.16 -6.53 -8.17
CA SER A 49 -8.48 -5.85 -8.19
C SER A 49 -9.59 -6.71 -8.81
N ASP A 50 -9.24 -7.70 -9.60
CA ASP A 50 -10.14 -8.71 -10.16
C ASP A 50 -10.67 -9.69 -9.12
N LEU A 51 -9.90 -9.97 -8.06
CA LEU A 51 -10.28 -10.88 -6.97
C LEU A 51 -10.94 -10.15 -5.79
N ALA A 52 -10.48 -8.93 -5.46
CA ALA A 52 -10.91 -8.20 -4.29
C ALA A 52 -11.01 -6.69 -4.57
N PRO A 53 -11.95 -6.26 -5.43
CA PRO A 53 -12.02 -4.88 -5.90
C PRO A 53 -12.18 -3.86 -4.76
N LYS A 54 -13.02 -4.14 -3.74
CA LYS A 54 -13.25 -3.22 -2.62
C LYS A 54 -12.04 -3.12 -1.71
N HIS A 55 -11.41 -4.24 -1.38
CA HIS A 55 -10.23 -4.28 -0.54
C HIS A 55 -9.04 -3.59 -1.21
N VAL A 56 -8.80 -3.90 -2.49
CA VAL A 56 -7.71 -3.26 -3.25
C VAL A 56 -7.94 -1.76 -3.39
N ALA A 57 -9.18 -1.31 -3.62
CA ALA A 57 -9.50 0.12 -3.67
C ALA A 57 -9.18 0.82 -2.34
N GLN A 58 -9.50 0.21 -1.20
CA GLN A 58 -9.20 0.78 0.11
C GLN A 58 -7.70 0.78 0.42
N ILE A 59 -6.97 -0.29 0.07
CA ILE A 59 -5.50 -0.33 0.19
C ILE A 59 -4.85 0.77 -0.65
N LYS A 60 -5.27 0.95 -1.91
CA LYS A 60 -4.78 2.03 -2.78
C LYS A 60 -5.02 3.39 -2.15
N LYS A 61 -6.24 3.67 -1.70
CA LYS A 61 -6.62 4.93 -1.08
C LYS A 61 -5.77 5.24 0.16
N LEU A 62 -5.60 4.28 1.07
CA LEU A 62 -4.76 4.44 2.26
C LEU A 62 -3.28 4.65 1.90
N THR A 63 -2.82 4.03 0.80
CA THR A 63 -1.46 4.23 0.29
C THR A 63 -1.27 5.65 -0.25
N GLU A 64 -2.21 6.17 -1.04
CA GLU A 64 -2.21 7.53 -1.58
C GLU A 64 -2.22 8.60 -0.48
N GLU A 65 -2.94 8.33 0.61
CA GLU A 65 -2.99 9.19 1.80
C GLU A 65 -1.72 9.10 2.67
N GLY A 66 -0.76 8.24 2.32
CA GLY A 66 0.45 7.99 3.10
C GLY A 66 0.17 7.34 4.47
N ALA A 67 -1.02 6.72 4.62
CA ALA A 67 -1.43 6.11 5.88
C ALA A 67 -0.50 4.97 6.32
N TYR A 68 0.09 4.23 5.37
CA TYR A 68 1.01 3.14 5.64
C TYR A 68 2.47 3.56 5.90
N ASN A 69 2.83 4.83 5.66
CA ASN A 69 4.18 5.31 5.97
C ASN A 69 4.45 5.24 7.47
N ASN A 70 5.62 4.72 7.84
CA ASN A 70 6.06 4.49 9.22
C ASN A 70 5.21 3.49 10.02
N VAL A 71 4.41 2.64 9.35
CA VAL A 71 3.61 1.60 10.00
C VAL A 71 4.45 0.35 10.25
N VAL A 72 4.37 -0.21 11.45
CA VAL A 72 5.17 -1.34 11.91
C VAL A 72 4.61 -2.70 11.46
N PHE A 73 5.52 -3.68 11.30
CA PHE A 73 5.17 -5.10 11.24
C PHE A 73 5.04 -5.63 12.67
N HIS A 74 3.84 -5.52 13.23
CA HIS A 74 3.60 -5.76 14.66
C HIS A 74 3.46 -7.23 15.05
N ARG A 75 3.08 -8.10 14.09
CA ARG A 75 2.89 -9.53 14.30
C ARG A 75 3.56 -10.31 13.18
N VAL A 76 4.63 -11.02 13.52
CA VAL A 76 5.44 -11.76 12.54
C VAL A 76 5.72 -13.16 13.09
N ILE A 77 5.05 -14.17 12.53
CA ILE A 77 5.19 -15.56 12.93
C ILE A 77 6.13 -16.28 11.97
N PRO A 78 7.27 -16.82 12.44
CA PRO A 78 8.19 -17.60 11.60
C PRO A 78 7.46 -18.74 10.88
N GLY A 79 7.74 -18.93 9.59
CA GLY A 79 7.14 -19.97 8.76
C GLY A 79 5.65 -19.78 8.44
N PHE A 80 5.06 -18.65 8.86
CA PHE A 80 3.65 -18.38 8.56
C PHE A 80 3.48 -17.05 7.83
N MET A 81 3.51 -15.89 8.54
CA MET A 81 3.24 -14.60 7.88
C MET A 81 3.84 -13.40 8.63
N ALA A 82 3.97 -12.27 7.93
CA ALA A 82 4.27 -10.96 8.48
C ALA A 82 3.04 -10.06 8.33
N GLN A 83 2.45 -9.61 9.45
CA GLN A 83 1.26 -8.75 9.51
C GLN A 83 1.64 -7.31 9.85
N THR A 84 1.00 -6.37 9.14
CA THR A 84 1.19 -4.93 9.25
C THR A 84 -0.13 -4.19 8.97
N GLY A 85 -0.08 -2.87 8.80
CA GLY A 85 -1.21 -2.07 8.31
C GLY A 85 -2.16 -1.56 9.40
N ASP A 86 -1.79 -1.63 10.68
CA ASP A 86 -2.50 -0.89 11.73
C ASP A 86 -2.13 0.60 11.65
N VAL A 87 -2.91 1.36 10.90
CA VAL A 87 -2.66 2.79 10.65
C VAL A 87 -3.00 3.69 11.84
N LYS A 88 -3.70 3.15 12.85
CA LYS A 88 -4.11 3.89 14.05
C LYS A 88 -3.08 3.82 15.16
N PHE A 89 -2.66 2.61 15.54
CA PHE A 89 -1.76 2.38 16.67
C PHE A 89 -0.37 1.92 16.23
N GLY A 90 -0.19 1.53 14.97
CA GLY A 90 1.06 1.03 14.43
C GLY A 90 1.91 2.06 13.69
N LYS A 91 1.45 3.29 13.52
CA LYS A 91 2.18 4.37 12.85
C LYS A 91 3.17 5.02 13.80
N LYS A 92 4.47 4.73 13.64
CA LYS A 92 5.53 5.00 14.62
C LYS A 92 5.78 6.49 14.89
N ASP A 93 5.48 7.36 13.93
CA ASP A 93 5.60 8.82 14.02
C ASP A 93 4.28 9.50 14.45
N SER A 94 3.25 8.74 14.79
CA SER A 94 1.97 9.24 15.26
C SER A 94 1.94 9.36 16.79
N ALA A 95 1.22 10.38 17.30
CA ALA A 95 0.92 10.50 18.72
C ALA A 95 0.09 9.33 19.29
N ASN A 96 -0.56 8.58 18.40
CA ASN A 96 -1.36 7.40 18.77
C ASN A 96 -0.54 6.09 18.79
N PHE A 97 0.76 6.13 18.47
CA PHE A 97 1.59 4.93 18.44
C PHE A 97 1.62 4.23 19.79
N ASP A 98 1.19 2.96 19.81
CA ASP A 98 1.12 2.17 21.04
C ASP A 98 1.31 0.68 20.74
N LEU A 99 2.49 0.15 21.08
CA LEU A 99 2.82 -1.27 20.88
C LEU A 99 1.94 -2.24 21.67
N LYS A 100 1.23 -1.79 22.73
CA LYS A 100 0.30 -2.63 23.48
C LYS A 100 -1.06 -2.75 22.80
N ARG A 101 -1.39 -1.80 21.94
CA ARG A 101 -2.66 -1.72 21.21
C ARG A 101 -2.52 -2.02 19.72
N VAL A 102 -1.29 -2.06 19.21
CA VAL A 102 -1.05 -2.34 17.80
C VAL A 102 -1.62 -3.71 17.40
N GLY A 103 -2.28 -3.74 16.26
CA GLY A 103 -3.06 -4.89 15.79
C GLY A 103 -4.55 -4.78 16.10
N MET A 104 -4.96 -3.85 16.98
CA MET A 104 -6.36 -3.59 17.34
C MET A 104 -6.95 -2.38 16.60
N GLY A 105 -6.11 -1.61 15.88
CA GLY A 105 -6.52 -0.39 15.20
C GLY A 105 -6.94 -0.63 13.76
N ASN A 106 -7.84 0.23 13.29
CA ASN A 106 -8.32 0.32 11.92
C ASN A 106 -8.12 1.72 11.37
N SER A 107 -8.33 1.90 10.08
CA SER A 107 -8.51 3.22 9.48
C SER A 107 -9.88 3.82 9.87
N ASN A 108 -10.10 5.08 9.50
CA ASN A 108 -11.41 5.73 9.69
C ASN A 108 -12.46 5.33 8.63
N TYR A 109 -12.08 4.45 7.66
CA TYR A 109 -13.00 3.92 6.67
C TYR A 109 -13.84 2.77 7.24
N PRO A 110 -15.00 2.49 6.64
CA PRO A 110 -15.81 1.33 7.01
C PRO A 110 -15.03 0.03 6.85
N ASN A 111 -15.41 -0.97 7.64
CA ASN A 111 -15.00 -2.34 7.40
C ASN A 111 -15.54 -2.84 6.05
N LEU A 112 -14.86 -3.80 5.47
CA LEU A 112 -15.16 -4.33 4.15
C LEU A 112 -15.76 -5.73 4.25
N PRO A 113 -16.84 -5.99 3.50
CA PRO A 113 -17.35 -7.35 3.37
C PRO A 113 -16.30 -8.25 2.70
N ALA A 114 -16.26 -9.52 3.10
CA ALA A 114 -15.31 -10.48 2.57
C ALA A 114 -15.41 -10.63 1.04
N GLU A 115 -14.26 -10.72 0.38
CA GLU A 115 -14.13 -10.99 -1.06
C GLU A 115 -13.32 -12.28 -1.25
N PHE A 116 -13.87 -13.42 -0.78
CA PHE A 116 -13.18 -14.70 -0.86
C PHE A 116 -13.10 -15.20 -2.32
N SER A 117 -11.96 -15.80 -2.65
CA SER A 117 -11.69 -16.33 -3.99
C SER A 117 -11.14 -17.76 -3.91
N LYS A 118 -10.99 -18.40 -5.07
CA LYS A 118 -10.33 -19.71 -5.20
C LYS A 118 -8.79 -19.61 -5.22
N ARG A 119 -8.22 -18.41 -5.12
CA ARG A 119 -6.77 -18.20 -5.07
C ARG A 119 -6.21 -18.84 -3.81
N LEU A 120 -5.16 -19.65 -3.97
CA LEU A 120 -4.51 -20.34 -2.85
C LEU A 120 -3.55 -19.40 -2.11
N PHE A 121 -3.49 -19.53 -0.81
CA PHE A 121 -2.47 -18.87 0.02
C PHE A 121 -1.15 -19.63 -0.08
N LYS A 122 -0.28 -19.16 -0.94
CA LYS A 122 1.08 -19.66 -1.14
C LYS A 122 2.09 -18.66 -0.60
N ARG A 123 3.37 -19.06 -0.54
CA ARG A 123 4.46 -18.14 -0.24
C ARG A 123 4.35 -16.88 -1.12
N GLY A 124 4.41 -15.71 -0.50
CA GLY A 124 4.27 -14.41 -1.16
C GLY A 124 2.84 -13.93 -1.37
N THR A 125 1.81 -14.75 -1.10
CA THR A 125 0.42 -14.27 -1.14
C THR A 125 0.17 -13.22 -0.07
N VAL A 126 -0.54 -12.16 -0.44
CA VAL A 126 -0.95 -11.07 0.45
C VAL A 126 -2.45 -11.17 0.71
N GLY A 127 -2.80 -11.30 1.99
CA GLY A 127 -4.18 -11.40 2.46
C GLY A 127 -4.57 -10.28 3.42
N MET A 128 -5.87 -9.97 3.47
CA MET A 128 -6.40 -9.01 4.45
C MET A 128 -6.52 -9.67 5.82
N ALA A 129 -5.99 -8.98 6.85
CA ALA A 129 -6.25 -9.36 8.22
C ALA A 129 -7.66 -8.91 8.65
N ARG A 130 -8.28 -9.69 9.55
CA ARG A 130 -9.63 -9.46 10.06
C ARG A 130 -9.79 -10.01 11.48
N SER A 131 -10.85 -9.65 12.15
CA SER A 131 -11.28 -10.29 13.41
C SER A 131 -11.98 -11.64 13.12
N GLU A 132 -12.73 -12.18 14.06
CA GLU A 132 -13.56 -13.38 13.85
C GLU A 132 -14.63 -13.15 12.79
N ASP A 133 -15.21 -11.96 12.73
CA ASP A 133 -16.18 -11.58 11.70
C ASP A 133 -15.49 -11.50 10.33
N PRO A 134 -15.92 -12.27 9.32
CA PRO A 134 -15.41 -12.22 7.97
C PRO A 134 -15.48 -10.83 7.32
N ASP A 135 -16.47 -10.02 7.71
CA ASP A 135 -16.72 -8.69 7.16
C ASP A 135 -16.05 -7.57 7.97
N SER A 136 -15.00 -7.89 8.72
CA SER A 136 -14.28 -6.95 9.59
C SER A 136 -12.92 -6.49 9.06
N ALA A 137 -12.52 -6.88 7.86
CA ALA A 137 -11.29 -6.41 7.25
C ALA A 137 -11.32 -4.88 7.03
N ASN A 138 -10.18 -4.20 7.21
CA ASN A 138 -10.13 -2.74 7.11
C ASN A 138 -8.83 -2.25 6.46
N SER A 139 -7.74 -2.07 7.24
CA SER A 139 -6.45 -1.56 6.77
C SER A 139 -5.31 -2.56 6.91
N GLN A 140 -5.45 -3.55 7.80
CA GLN A 140 -4.38 -4.48 8.10
C GLN A 140 -4.30 -5.60 7.06
N PHE A 141 -3.08 -5.97 6.69
CA PHE A 141 -2.81 -7.07 5.76
C PHE A 141 -1.58 -7.86 6.19
N PHE A 142 -1.41 -9.05 5.62
CA PHE A 142 -0.26 -9.91 5.91
C PHE A 142 0.31 -10.51 4.63
N ILE A 143 1.61 -10.83 4.68
CA ILE A 143 2.36 -11.50 3.61
C ILE A 143 2.76 -12.88 4.10
N CYS A 144 2.40 -13.93 3.37
CA CYS A 144 2.74 -15.31 3.71
C CYS A 144 4.24 -15.60 3.48
N PHE A 145 4.92 -16.17 4.47
CA PHE A 145 6.28 -16.70 4.31
C PHE A 145 6.29 -18.06 3.61
N ASP A 146 5.27 -18.87 3.85
CA ASP A 146 5.09 -20.21 3.30
C ASP A 146 3.66 -20.48 2.88
N ASP A 147 3.44 -21.62 2.21
CA ASP A 147 2.11 -22.08 1.81
C ASP A 147 1.23 -22.26 3.05
N SER A 148 0.04 -21.65 3.02
CA SER A 148 -0.88 -21.59 4.16
C SER A 148 -2.29 -22.05 3.76
N PRO A 149 -2.47 -23.33 3.39
CA PRO A 149 -3.72 -23.86 2.83
C PRO A 149 -4.93 -23.72 3.77
N PHE A 150 -4.72 -23.61 5.07
CA PHE A 150 -5.78 -23.40 6.07
C PHE A 150 -6.46 -22.01 5.98
N LEU A 151 -5.87 -21.06 5.21
CA LEU A 151 -6.47 -19.75 4.92
C LEU A 151 -7.34 -19.77 3.66
N ASN A 152 -7.25 -20.79 2.83
CA ASN A 152 -7.95 -20.86 1.53
C ASN A 152 -9.46 -20.73 1.72
N GLY A 153 -10.09 -19.83 0.96
CA GLY A 153 -11.53 -19.59 1.03
C GLY A 153 -12.03 -18.94 2.32
N GLN A 154 -11.14 -18.59 3.27
CA GLN A 154 -11.49 -17.99 4.56
C GLN A 154 -10.92 -16.58 4.75
N TYR A 155 -9.98 -16.17 3.91
CA TYR A 155 -9.40 -14.82 3.92
C TYR A 155 -9.41 -14.25 2.50
N THR A 156 -9.57 -12.93 2.41
CA THR A 156 -9.54 -12.20 1.13
C THR A 156 -8.09 -12.04 0.65
N VAL A 157 -7.79 -12.58 -0.53
CA VAL A 157 -6.51 -12.38 -1.22
C VAL A 157 -6.56 -11.04 -1.96
N ILE A 158 -5.62 -10.15 -1.67
CA ILE A 158 -5.53 -8.82 -2.31
C ILE A 158 -4.36 -8.69 -3.28
N GLY A 159 -3.41 -9.63 -3.26
CA GLY A 159 -2.24 -9.55 -4.13
C GLY A 159 -1.21 -10.63 -3.88
N GLU A 160 -0.08 -10.47 -4.55
CA GLU A 160 1.09 -11.34 -4.39
C GLU A 160 2.40 -10.54 -4.51
N VAL A 161 3.41 -10.90 -3.75
CA VAL A 161 4.76 -10.35 -3.86
C VAL A 161 5.40 -10.87 -5.14
N ILE A 162 5.73 -9.95 -6.05
CA ILE A 162 6.41 -10.26 -7.32
C ILE A 162 7.91 -9.97 -7.27
N LYS A 163 8.37 -9.18 -6.28
CA LYS A 163 9.78 -8.87 -6.04
C LYS A 163 10.02 -8.56 -4.57
N GLY A 164 11.14 -9.01 -4.01
CA GLY A 164 11.54 -8.66 -2.64
C GLY A 164 11.09 -9.64 -1.58
N MET A 165 10.77 -10.92 -1.90
CA MET A 165 10.50 -11.93 -0.89
C MET A 165 11.69 -12.20 0.04
N ASP A 166 12.92 -12.03 -0.44
CA ASP A 166 14.14 -12.08 0.38
C ASP A 166 14.22 -10.91 1.39
N VAL A 167 13.58 -9.76 1.06
CA VAL A 167 13.43 -8.62 1.98
C VAL A 167 12.36 -8.94 3.03
N VAL A 168 11.24 -9.53 2.62
CA VAL A 168 10.17 -9.99 3.53
C VAL A 168 10.73 -11.01 4.52
N ASP A 169 11.58 -11.94 4.09
CA ASP A 169 12.21 -12.95 4.96
C ASP A 169 13.10 -12.34 6.05
N LYS A 170 13.64 -11.14 5.82
CA LYS A 170 14.49 -10.41 6.77
C LYS A 170 13.70 -9.58 7.79
N ILE A 171 12.38 -9.47 7.65
CA ILE A 171 11.53 -8.78 8.62
C ILE A 171 11.70 -9.47 9.99
N LYS A 172 11.90 -8.64 11.02
CA LYS A 172 12.09 -9.10 12.38
C LYS A 172 10.89 -9.91 12.87
N LYS A 173 11.16 -11.12 13.29
CA LYS A 173 10.15 -12.08 13.74
C LYS A 173 9.89 -11.95 15.24
N GLY A 174 8.64 -12.16 15.62
CA GLY A 174 8.25 -12.41 17.00
C GLY A 174 8.43 -13.89 17.36
N THR A 175 8.10 -14.25 18.60
CA THR A 175 8.12 -15.63 19.07
C THR A 175 6.75 -16.28 18.89
N ILE A 176 6.73 -17.57 18.58
CA ILE A 176 5.47 -18.35 18.44
C ILE A 176 4.70 -18.33 19.77
N SER A 177 5.40 -18.44 20.90
CA SER A 177 4.80 -18.43 22.23
C SER A 177 4.08 -17.12 22.58
N ASN A 178 4.43 -16.00 21.93
CA ASN A 178 3.77 -14.70 22.07
C ASN A 178 2.99 -14.33 20.81
N ASN A 179 2.39 -15.31 20.13
CA ASN A 179 1.58 -15.12 18.93
C ASN A 179 2.25 -14.22 17.87
N GLY A 180 3.57 -14.26 17.76
CA GLY A 180 4.34 -13.49 16.79
C GLY A 180 4.47 -11.98 17.09
N SER A 181 4.07 -11.52 18.27
CA SER A 181 4.24 -10.12 18.67
C SER A 181 5.72 -9.70 18.62
N VAL A 182 6.00 -8.56 18.03
CA VAL A 182 7.38 -8.09 17.77
C VAL A 182 7.74 -6.91 18.66
N ASN A 183 8.73 -7.09 19.51
CA ASN A 183 9.35 -5.98 20.25
C ASN A 183 10.32 -5.23 19.32
N ASN A 184 10.21 -3.90 19.27
CA ASN A 184 10.97 -3.04 18.35
C ASN A 184 10.87 -3.52 16.88
N PRO A 185 9.64 -3.47 16.31
CA PRO A 185 9.34 -4.00 14.99
C PRO A 185 9.98 -3.18 13.86
N ASP A 186 10.21 -3.84 12.72
CA ASP A 186 10.53 -3.17 11.47
C ASP A 186 9.33 -2.36 10.97
N VAL A 187 9.61 -1.32 10.18
CA VAL A 187 8.60 -0.39 9.65
C VAL A 187 8.55 -0.42 8.13
N ILE A 188 7.40 -0.09 7.59
CA ILE A 188 7.26 0.38 6.21
C ILE A 188 7.72 1.85 6.21
N ASN A 189 8.92 2.14 5.68
CA ASN A 189 9.41 3.52 5.60
C ASN A 189 8.47 4.37 4.74
N THR A 190 8.16 3.86 3.54
CA THR A 190 7.17 4.46 2.62
C THR A 190 6.39 3.38 1.89
N ALA A 191 5.13 3.68 1.57
CA ALA A 191 4.29 2.88 0.69
C ALA A 191 3.85 3.75 -0.48
N THR A 192 4.01 3.26 -1.73
CA THR A 192 3.66 3.98 -2.95
C THR A 192 2.97 3.07 -3.96
N LEU A 193 2.19 3.67 -4.86
CA LEU A 193 1.57 2.96 -5.96
C LEU A 193 2.34 3.19 -7.26
N GLN A 194 2.45 2.16 -8.08
CA GLN A 194 3.06 2.23 -9.41
C GLN A 194 2.20 1.50 -10.44
N VAL A 195 2.28 1.96 -11.68
CA VAL A 195 1.70 1.27 -12.84
C VAL A 195 2.66 0.19 -13.29
N GLU A 196 2.19 -1.03 -13.48
CA GLU A 196 2.97 -2.10 -14.10
C GLU A 196 3.23 -1.75 -15.57
N ARG A 197 4.51 -1.77 -15.97
CA ARG A 197 4.96 -1.46 -17.34
C ARG A 197 5.26 -2.73 -18.10
#